data_94f830b9efde6c0fe1840d82495911f4
#
_entry.id   94f830b9efde6c0fe1840d82495911f4
#
_cell.length_a   1.000
_cell.length_b   1.000
_cell.length_c   1.000
_cell.angle_alpha   90.00
_cell.angle_beta   90.00
_cell.angle_gamma   90.00
#
_symmetry.space_group_name_H-M   'P 1'
#
loop_
_entity.id
_entity.type
_entity.pdbx_description
1 polymer ?
#
loop_
_entity_poly.entity_id
_entity_poly.type
_entity_poly.pdbx_seq_one_letter_code
_entity_poly.pdbx_strand_id
1 'polypeptide(L)'
;MKEKKYGLIILCGFLLYAFLPLRAGKRVGQGSDIVSVIKHGIRNDGAVIGSELNELVTRSYGKTLYFPAGIYNLSEPVVLPYDYTKNVNILFDKNALIKTDLPMEALLKVGYSEMTTPDVTHRRFSYVEGGMFDCSNVDNGIMVNGLKQLVSLKYISLFKGRNTHIR
;
A
#
# COMPACT_ATOMS: atom_id res chain seq x y z
N MET A 1 -57.60 -49.42 -48.65
CA MET A 1 -56.93 -49.15 -47.33
C MET A 1 -55.59 -48.61 -47.59
N LYS A 2 -55.35 -47.29 -47.30
CA LYS A 2 -54.09 -46.61 -47.53
C LYS A 2 -53.39 -46.35 -46.15
N GLU A 3 -52.36 -47.03 -45.89
CA GLU A 3 -51.49 -46.79 -44.70
C GLU A 3 -50.73 -45.50 -44.87
N LYS A 4 -50.90 -44.57 -43.94
CA LYS A 4 -50.11 -43.33 -43.84
C LYS A 4 -48.90 -43.61 -42.98
N LYS A 5 -47.72 -43.65 -43.59
CA LYS A 5 -46.44 -43.68 -42.89
C LYS A 5 -46.16 -42.29 -42.38
N TYR A 6 -46.16 -42.08 -41.06
CA TYR A 6 -45.67 -40.86 -40.45
C TYR A 6 -44.17 -40.94 -40.29
N GLY A 7 -43.45 -40.19 -41.13
CA GLY A 7 -42.01 -40.04 -40.97
C GLY A 7 -41.73 -39.17 -39.75
N LEU A 8 -41.03 -39.73 -38.77
CA LEU A 8 -40.54 -39.03 -37.60
C LEU A 8 -39.30 -38.20 -38.01
N ILE A 9 -39.47 -36.90 -38.19
CA ILE A 9 -38.37 -35.99 -38.41
C ILE A 9 -37.76 -35.67 -37.07
N ILE A 10 -36.65 -36.34 -36.74
CA ILE A 10 -35.81 -35.97 -35.58
C ILE A 10 -35.05 -34.70 -35.94
N LEU A 11 -35.55 -33.58 -35.45
CA LEU A 11 -34.87 -32.30 -35.56
C LEU A 11 -33.73 -32.27 -34.53
N CYS A 12 -32.55 -32.68 -34.96
CA CYS A 12 -31.33 -32.45 -34.17
C CYS A 12 -31.05 -30.95 -34.07
N GLY A 13 -31.61 -30.33 -33.05
CA GLY A 13 -31.26 -28.98 -32.68
C GLY A 13 -29.81 -28.92 -32.19
N PHE A 14 -28.88 -28.55 -33.08
CA PHE A 14 -27.55 -28.15 -32.68
C PHE A 14 -27.69 -26.87 -31.85
N LEU A 15 -27.64 -27.03 -30.51
CA LEU A 15 -27.42 -25.95 -29.60
C LEU A 15 -25.99 -25.43 -29.83
N LEU A 16 -25.85 -24.45 -30.72
CA LEU A 16 -24.66 -23.63 -30.82
C LEU A 16 -24.58 -22.85 -29.51
N TYR A 17 -23.88 -23.44 -28.50
CA TYR A 17 -23.37 -22.65 -27.40
C TYR A 17 -22.36 -21.67 -28.00
N ALA A 18 -22.81 -20.46 -28.30
CA ALA A 18 -21.93 -19.35 -28.54
C ALA A 18 -21.09 -19.19 -27.27
N PHE A 19 -19.86 -19.66 -27.32
CA PHE A 19 -18.82 -19.25 -26.39
C PHE A 19 -18.63 -17.74 -26.57
N LEU A 20 -19.49 -16.95 -25.92
CA LEU A 20 -19.17 -15.57 -25.61
C LEU A 20 -17.87 -15.65 -24.78
N PRO A 21 -16.75 -15.12 -25.30
CA PRO A 21 -15.59 -14.98 -24.43
C PRO A 21 -16.08 -14.16 -23.25
N LEU A 22 -16.13 -14.77 -22.08
CA LEU A 22 -16.22 -14.01 -20.84
C LEU A 22 -15.10 -12.96 -20.98
N ARG A 23 -15.49 -11.74 -21.32
CA ARG A 23 -14.62 -10.58 -21.15
C ARG A 23 -14.22 -10.65 -19.70
N ALA A 24 -13.01 -11.19 -19.49
CA ALA A 24 -12.35 -11.07 -18.20
C ALA A 24 -12.45 -9.58 -17.89
N GLY A 25 -13.40 -9.24 -17.03
CA GLY A 25 -13.55 -7.88 -16.58
C GLY A 25 -12.18 -7.47 -16.19
N LYS A 26 -11.63 -6.50 -16.92
CA LYS A 26 -10.37 -5.86 -16.56
C LYS A 26 -10.59 -5.55 -15.09
N ARG A 27 -10.03 -6.39 -14.21
CA ARG A 27 -9.92 -6.02 -12.82
C ARG A 27 -9.23 -4.69 -12.91
N VAL A 28 -9.98 -3.64 -12.63
CA VAL A 28 -9.42 -2.37 -12.25
C VAL A 28 -8.80 -2.64 -10.88
N GLY A 29 -7.79 -3.51 -10.90
CA GLY A 29 -6.74 -3.48 -9.94
C GLY A 29 -6.17 -2.10 -10.19
N GLN A 30 -6.45 -1.15 -9.31
CA GLN A 30 -5.63 0.03 -9.20
C GLN A 30 -4.20 -0.49 -9.12
N GLY A 31 -3.53 -0.60 -10.27
CA GLY A 31 -2.11 -0.70 -10.33
C GLY A 31 -1.65 0.60 -9.70
N SER A 32 -1.39 0.56 -8.39
CA SER A 32 -0.80 1.71 -7.73
C SER A 32 0.53 1.91 -8.42
N ASP A 33 0.66 3.02 -9.16
CA ASP A 33 1.92 3.37 -9.77
C ASP A 33 2.99 3.30 -8.68
N ILE A 34 3.99 2.46 -8.88
CA ILE A 34 5.09 2.32 -7.94
C ILE A 34 6.08 3.43 -8.23
N VAL A 35 6.32 4.25 -7.23
CA VAL A 35 7.23 5.40 -7.26
C VAL A 35 8.46 5.07 -6.44
N SER A 36 9.60 4.85 -7.07
CA SER A 36 10.86 4.64 -6.36
C SER A 36 11.36 5.96 -5.78
N VAL A 37 11.54 6.01 -4.46
CA VAL A 37 11.92 7.24 -3.74
C VAL A 37 13.27 7.80 -4.18
N ILE A 38 14.23 6.94 -4.52
CA ILE A 38 15.57 7.38 -4.99
C ILE A 38 15.52 8.10 -6.34
N LYS A 39 14.53 7.78 -7.20
CA LYS A 39 14.31 8.51 -8.47
C LYS A 39 13.80 9.93 -8.27
N HIS A 40 13.37 10.24 -7.06
CA HIS A 40 12.87 11.55 -6.65
C HIS A 40 13.84 12.28 -5.71
N GLY A 41 15.10 11.84 -5.68
CA GLY A 41 16.16 12.50 -4.93
C GLY A 41 16.29 12.08 -3.46
N ILE A 42 15.46 11.15 -2.99
CA ILE A 42 15.59 10.63 -1.62
C ILE A 42 16.85 9.75 -1.54
N ARG A 43 17.73 10.10 -0.64
CA ARG A 43 19.00 9.39 -0.45
C ARG A 43 18.81 8.11 0.36
N ASN A 44 19.58 7.08 0.03
CA ASN A 44 19.58 5.78 0.72
C ASN A 44 20.99 5.34 1.16
N ASP A 45 21.88 6.29 1.34
CA ASP A 45 23.30 6.10 1.69
C ASP A 45 23.61 6.44 3.17
N GLY A 46 22.57 6.68 3.97
CA GLY A 46 22.70 7.08 5.38
C GLY A 46 22.82 8.58 5.61
N ALA A 47 22.85 9.39 4.55
CA ALA A 47 22.74 10.83 4.72
C ALA A 47 21.36 11.22 5.26
N VAL A 48 21.33 12.31 6.00
CA VAL A 48 20.11 12.80 6.64
C VAL A 48 19.10 13.23 5.57
N ILE A 49 17.86 12.76 5.72
CA ILE A 49 16.72 13.08 4.90
C ILE A 49 15.83 14.05 5.71
N GLY A 50 15.54 15.21 5.17
CA GLY A 50 14.69 16.22 5.79
C GLY A 50 13.23 16.09 5.37
N SER A 51 12.58 17.26 5.11
CA SER A 51 11.15 17.30 4.74
C SER A 51 10.85 16.75 3.34
N GLU A 52 11.86 16.56 2.51
CA GLU A 52 11.69 16.12 1.11
C GLU A 52 10.96 14.80 0.97
N LEU A 53 11.07 13.91 1.98
CA LEU A 53 10.33 12.65 1.96
C LEU A 53 8.84 12.86 2.25
N ASN A 54 8.48 13.73 3.18
CA ASN A 54 7.08 14.09 3.45
C ASN A 54 6.46 14.88 2.29
N GLU A 55 7.25 15.72 1.61
CA GLU A 55 6.82 16.34 0.37
C GLU A 55 6.56 15.33 -0.74
N LEU A 56 7.39 14.29 -0.86
CA LEU A 56 7.18 13.21 -1.81
C LEU A 56 5.92 12.42 -1.47
N VAL A 57 5.65 12.14 -0.18
CA VAL A 57 4.39 11.52 0.28
C VAL A 57 3.21 12.33 -0.22
N THR A 58 3.23 13.66 -0.01
CA THR A 58 2.14 14.56 -0.43
C THR A 58 1.89 14.54 -1.94
N ARG A 59 2.93 14.38 -2.75
CA ARG A 59 2.84 14.29 -4.22
C ARG A 59 2.52 12.89 -4.73
N SER A 60 2.42 11.89 -3.85
CA SER A 60 2.25 10.48 -4.19
C SER A 60 0.89 9.89 -3.78
N TYR A 61 -0.12 10.74 -3.61
CA TYR A 61 -1.46 10.26 -3.29
C TYR A 61 -1.99 9.27 -4.32
N GLY A 62 -2.54 8.17 -3.84
CA GLY A 62 -3.02 7.05 -4.66
C GLY A 62 -1.94 6.09 -5.15
N LYS A 63 -0.66 6.33 -4.81
CA LYS A 63 0.50 5.56 -5.28
C LYS A 63 1.12 4.72 -4.16
N THR A 64 2.07 3.87 -4.54
CA THR A 64 2.95 3.13 -3.64
C THR A 64 4.36 3.71 -3.73
N LEU A 65 4.89 4.19 -2.62
CA LEU A 65 6.30 4.57 -2.50
C LEU A 65 7.14 3.32 -2.27
N TYR A 66 8.11 3.09 -3.14
CA TYR A 66 9.07 2.00 -3.01
C TYR A 66 10.41 2.52 -2.53
N PHE A 67 10.89 1.94 -1.45
CA PHE A 67 12.18 2.20 -0.84
C PHE A 67 13.14 1.05 -1.18
N PRO A 68 14.05 1.21 -2.14
CA PRO A 68 15.09 0.22 -2.42
C PRO A 68 15.98 -0.06 -1.21
N ALA A 69 16.77 -1.13 -1.29
CA ALA A 69 17.79 -1.44 -0.28
C ALA A 69 18.71 -0.24 -0.02
N GLY A 70 19.05 0.00 1.25
CA GLY A 70 19.92 1.11 1.66
C GLY A 70 19.55 1.64 3.04
N ILE A 71 20.17 2.73 3.45
CA ILE A 71 20.00 3.36 4.76
C ILE A 71 19.28 4.70 4.59
N TYR A 72 18.12 4.81 5.19
CA TYR A 72 17.26 6.01 5.20
C TYR A 72 17.33 6.62 6.60
N ASN A 73 18.13 7.68 6.74
CA ASN A 73 18.36 8.37 8.01
C ASN A 73 17.45 9.60 8.09
N LEU A 74 16.41 9.53 8.89
CA LEU A 74 15.34 10.52 8.95
C LEU A 74 15.66 11.62 9.96
N SER A 75 15.42 12.89 9.63
CA SER A 75 15.42 14.01 10.58
C SER A 75 14.05 14.32 11.15
N GLU A 76 13.00 13.79 10.56
CA GLU A 76 11.62 13.91 11.03
C GLU A 76 10.81 12.65 10.70
N PRO A 77 9.71 12.37 11.40
CA PRO A 77 8.86 11.23 11.09
C PRO A 77 8.29 11.28 9.67
N VAL A 78 8.24 10.14 9.01
CA VAL A 78 7.42 10.02 7.79
C VAL A 78 5.96 9.98 8.18
N VAL A 79 5.13 10.86 7.60
CA VAL A 79 3.73 11.00 7.99
C VAL A 79 2.81 10.63 6.82
N LEU A 80 2.06 9.55 6.99
CA LEU A 80 1.05 9.14 6.02
C LEU A 80 -0.30 9.76 6.36
N PRO A 81 -1.08 10.19 5.33
CA PRO A 81 -2.34 10.89 5.54
C PRO A 81 -3.39 10.06 6.28
N TYR A 82 -4.23 10.74 7.05
CA TYR A 82 -5.46 10.18 7.57
C TYR A 82 -6.54 10.04 6.50
N ASP A 83 -6.60 11.02 5.60
CA ASP A 83 -7.60 11.12 4.54
C ASP A 83 -7.52 9.91 3.58
N TYR A 84 -8.62 9.19 3.41
CA TYR A 84 -8.71 8.03 2.55
C TYR A 84 -8.56 8.35 1.06
N THR A 85 -8.86 9.56 0.65
CA THR A 85 -8.71 10.02 -0.74
C THR A 85 -7.25 10.28 -1.09
N LYS A 86 -6.43 10.52 -0.08
CA LYS A 86 -5.00 10.83 -0.17
C LYS A 86 -4.12 9.66 0.30
N ASN A 87 -4.61 8.44 0.17
CA ASN A 87 -3.88 7.28 0.64
C ASN A 87 -2.55 7.09 -0.08
N VAL A 88 -1.50 6.78 0.68
CA VAL A 88 -0.19 6.39 0.18
C VAL A 88 0.18 5.06 0.81
N ASN A 89 0.65 4.13 -0.02
CA ASN A 89 1.18 2.87 0.44
C ASN A 89 2.72 2.91 0.46
N ILE A 90 3.32 2.10 1.31
CA ILE A 90 4.78 2.00 1.39
C ILE A 90 5.19 0.55 1.20
N LEU A 91 6.18 0.37 0.34
CA LEU A 91 6.86 -0.90 0.10
C LEU A 91 8.36 -0.70 0.30
N PHE A 92 8.93 -1.37 1.28
CA PHE A 92 10.36 -1.38 1.51
C PHE A 92 10.99 -2.66 0.94
N ASP A 93 12.18 -2.54 0.37
CA ASP A 93 13.04 -3.70 0.21
C ASP A 93 13.38 -4.29 1.58
N LYS A 94 13.55 -5.61 1.65
CA LYS A 94 13.89 -6.31 2.90
C LYS A 94 15.18 -5.79 3.56
N ASN A 95 16.07 -5.19 2.78
CA ASN A 95 17.33 -4.61 3.21
C ASN A 95 17.28 -3.06 3.29
N ALA A 96 16.09 -2.46 3.22
CA ALA A 96 15.92 -1.04 3.50
C ALA A 96 15.92 -0.83 5.01
N LEU A 97 16.91 -0.08 5.52
CA LEU A 97 17.04 0.28 6.92
C LEU A 97 16.55 1.70 7.14
N ILE A 98 15.55 1.84 7.96
CA ILE A 98 14.97 3.12 8.36
C ILE A 98 15.46 3.42 9.78
N LYS A 99 16.09 4.56 9.97
CA LYS A 99 16.65 4.99 11.25
C LYS A 99 16.57 6.49 11.43
N THR A 100 16.93 6.93 12.59
CA THR A 100 17.25 8.34 12.89
C THR A 100 18.42 8.43 13.85
N ASP A 101 19.20 9.47 13.71
CA ASP A 101 20.24 9.84 14.69
C ASP A 101 19.71 10.86 15.71
N LEU A 102 18.48 11.36 15.54
CA LEU A 102 17.84 12.34 16.41
C LEU A 102 16.75 11.68 17.26
N PRO A 103 16.56 12.11 18.52
CA PRO A 103 15.41 11.71 19.31
C PRO A 103 14.11 12.14 18.63
N MET A 104 13.16 11.20 18.44
CA MET A 104 11.84 11.52 17.92
C MET A 104 10.78 10.53 18.44
N GLU A 105 9.52 10.91 18.31
CA GLU A 105 8.40 10.11 18.79
C GLU A 105 8.24 8.80 17.99
N ALA A 106 8.41 8.85 16.65
CA ALA A 106 8.29 7.68 15.79
C ALA A 106 9.04 7.86 14.47
N LEU A 107 9.43 6.76 13.81
CA LEU A 107 9.97 6.80 12.45
C LEU A 107 8.87 6.94 11.39
N LEU A 108 7.72 6.30 11.63
CA LEU A 108 6.57 6.33 10.72
C LEU A 108 5.29 6.57 11.50
N LYS A 109 4.49 7.54 11.04
CA LYS A 109 3.18 7.87 11.59
C LYS A 109 2.11 7.63 10.52
N VAL A 110 1.21 6.69 10.74
CA VAL A 110 0.14 6.35 9.80
C VAL A 110 -1.17 6.98 10.24
N GLY A 111 -1.75 7.83 9.40
CA GLY A 111 -3.02 8.49 9.67
C GLY A 111 -2.92 9.70 10.58
N TYR A 112 -1.82 10.46 10.55
CA TYR A 112 -1.58 11.60 11.44
C TYR A 112 -1.63 12.97 10.76
N SER A 113 -1.63 13.03 9.42
CA SER A 113 -1.76 14.32 8.73
C SER A 113 -3.19 14.56 8.26
N GLU A 114 -3.59 15.82 8.21
CA GLU A 114 -4.87 16.27 7.65
C GLU A 114 -6.08 15.46 8.18
N MET A 115 -6.26 15.46 9.50
CA MET A 115 -7.41 14.84 10.13
C MET A 115 -8.69 15.57 9.72
N THR A 116 -9.32 15.09 8.67
CA THR A 116 -10.68 15.47 8.29
C THR A 116 -11.69 14.51 8.93
N THR A 117 -12.97 14.90 8.95
CA THR A 117 -14.04 14.02 9.44
C THR A 117 -13.95 12.66 8.73
N PRO A 118 -14.01 11.53 9.47
CA PRO A 118 -13.88 10.22 8.85
C PRO A 118 -14.98 9.99 7.80
N ASP A 119 -14.60 9.88 6.55
CA ASP A 119 -15.50 9.39 5.51
C ASP A 119 -15.49 7.86 5.55
N VAL A 120 -16.45 7.30 6.26
CA VAL A 120 -16.61 5.84 6.40
C VAL A 120 -17.05 5.15 5.11
N THR A 121 -17.37 5.91 4.06
CA THR A 121 -17.88 5.35 2.79
C THR A 121 -16.75 4.91 1.86
N HIS A 122 -15.56 5.47 2.00
CA HIS A 122 -14.40 5.18 1.15
C HIS A 122 -13.32 4.38 1.89
N ARG A 123 -13.55 3.08 2.01
CA ARG A 123 -12.57 2.17 2.64
C ARG A 123 -11.38 1.92 1.72
N ARG A 124 -10.32 2.68 1.83
CA ARG A 124 -9.06 2.40 1.15
C ARG A 124 -8.05 1.82 2.13
N PHE A 125 -7.43 0.72 1.71
CA PHE A 125 -6.33 0.13 2.45
C PHE A 125 -5.10 1.02 2.36
N SER A 126 -4.49 1.28 3.53
CA SER A 126 -3.09 1.70 3.61
C SER A 126 -2.27 0.47 3.97
N TYR A 127 -1.20 0.20 3.24
CA TYR A 127 -0.27 -0.83 3.65
C TYR A 127 1.15 -0.28 3.77
N VAL A 128 1.88 -0.87 4.72
CA VAL A 128 3.31 -0.71 4.90
C VAL A 128 3.88 -2.12 4.92
N GLU A 129 4.78 -2.40 4.00
CA GLU A 129 5.32 -3.74 3.82
C GLU A 129 6.85 -3.70 3.73
N GLY A 130 7.50 -4.64 4.41
CA GLY A 130 8.94 -4.81 4.39
C GLY A 130 9.71 -3.84 5.30
N GLY A 131 11.03 -3.85 5.14
CA GLY A 131 11.95 -2.94 5.81
C GLY A 131 12.36 -3.33 7.22
N MET A 132 13.46 -2.71 7.64
CA MET A 132 14.03 -2.82 8.97
C MET A 132 14.00 -1.45 9.63
N PHE A 133 13.52 -1.35 10.87
CA PHE A 133 13.39 -0.11 11.61
C PHE A 133 14.30 -0.14 12.84
N ASP A 134 15.35 0.69 12.84
CA ASP A 134 16.21 0.88 14.02
C ASP A 134 15.54 1.88 14.98
N CYS A 135 15.00 1.37 16.05
CA CYS A 135 14.25 2.15 17.03
C CYS A 135 15.12 2.66 18.18
N SER A 136 16.46 2.74 18.03
CA SER A 136 17.37 3.16 19.10
C SER A 136 17.08 4.55 19.64
N ASN A 137 16.66 5.47 18.78
CA ASN A 137 16.47 6.89 19.10
C ASN A 137 14.99 7.33 19.01
N VAL A 138 14.06 6.40 18.99
CA VAL A 138 12.63 6.73 18.92
C VAL A 138 11.84 6.04 20.05
N ASP A 139 10.73 6.65 20.43
CA ASP A 139 9.81 6.02 21.39
C ASP A 139 9.04 4.88 20.73
N ASN A 140 8.67 5.03 19.46
CA ASN A 140 7.92 4.04 18.68
C ASN A 140 8.54 3.87 17.30
N GLY A 141 8.62 2.65 16.78
CA GLY A 141 9.01 2.43 15.39
C GLY A 141 7.94 2.93 14.43
N ILE A 142 6.70 2.50 14.67
CA ILE A 142 5.53 2.87 13.88
C ILE A 142 4.38 3.24 14.82
N MET A 143 3.75 4.37 14.53
CA MET A 143 2.51 4.79 15.20
C MET A 143 1.35 4.76 14.19
N VAL A 144 0.23 4.16 14.58
CA VAL A 144 -0.99 4.12 13.78
C VAL A 144 -2.09 4.87 14.54
N ASN A 145 -2.69 5.87 13.91
CA ASN A 145 -3.85 6.53 14.47
C ASN A 145 -5.01 5.54 14.57
N GLY A 146 -5.53 5.30 15.77
CA GLY A 146 -6.59 4.33 16.04
C GLY A 146 -7.91 4.61 15.32
N LEU A 147 -8.11 5.81 14.80
CA LEU A 147 -9.26 6.17 13.95
C LEU A 147 -9.03 5.78 12.48
N LYS A 148 -7.79 5.52 12.06
CA LYS A 148 -7.47 5.07 10.69
C LYS A 148 -7.87 3.62 10.55
N GLN A 149 -8.85 3.36 9.70
CA GLN A 149 -9.30 2.00 9.41
C GLN A 149 -8.44 1.34 8.31
N LEU A 150 -8.38 0.01 8.33
CA LEU A 150 -7.78 -0.80 7.26
C LEU A 150 -6.29 -0.47 7.00
N VAL A 151 -5.50 -0.44 8.06
CA VAL A 151 -4.03 -0.40 7.95
C VAL A 151 -3.48 -1.82 7.99
N SER A 152 -2.63 -2.16 7.06
CA SER A 152 -1.94 -3.46 7.01
C SER A 152 -0.43 -3.24 7.17
N LEU A 153 0.16 -3.84 8.19
CA LEU A 153 1.60 -3.86 8.43
C LEU A 153 2.10 -5.28 8.19
N LYS A 154 3.03 -5.50 7.25
CA LYS A 154 3.51 -6.84 6.88
C LYS A 154 5.01 -6.89 6.75
N TYR A 155 5.62 -7.99 7.20
CA TYR A 155 7.04 -8.30 7.00
C TYR A 155 7.99 -7.20 7.49
N ILE A 156 7.61 -6.49 8.56
CA ILE A 156 8.37 -5.40 9.15
C ILE A 156 9.24 -5.95 10.26
N SER A 157 10.51 -5.57 10.28
CA SER A 157 11.45 -5.87 11.34
C SER A 157 11.74 -4.62 12.17
N LEU A 158 11.38 -4.64 13.45
CA LEU A 158 11.66 -3.56 14.40
C LEU A 158 12.66 -4.07 15.43
N PHE A 159 13.68 -3.29 15.70
CA PHE A 159 14.74 -3.68 16.65
C PHE A 159 15.27 -2.49 17.44
N LYS A 160 15.93 -2.77 18.57
CA LYS A 160 16.53 -1.82 19.50
C LYS A 160 15.55 -0.82 20.15
N GLY A 161 14.26 -1.10 20.16
CA GLY A 161 13.27 -0.20 20.79
C GLY A 161 13.37 -0.22 22.30
N ARG A 162 13.18 0.95 22.91
CA ARG A 162 13.18 1.10 24.38
C ARG A 162 11.82 0.84 25.00
N ASN A 163 10.74 1.15 24.31
CA ASN A 163 9.37 1.08 24.83
C ASN A 163 8.47 0.23 23.90
N THR A 164 7.75 0.89 23.02
CA THR A 164 6.79 0.25 22.12
C THR A 164 7.29 0.31 20.69
N HIS A 165 7.29 -0.82 20.01
CA HIS A 165 7.71 -0.85 18.62
C HIS A 165 6.59 -0.44 17.64
N ILE A 166 5.33 -0.82 17.97
CA ILE A 166 4.12 -0.42 17.22
C ILE A 166 3.09 0.07 18.26
N ARG A 167 2.51 1.22 18.02
CA ARG A 167 1.47 1.84 18.85
C ARG A 167 0.26 2.24 18.01
#